data_4d4cc8f79e98d002a5b56832e6f5c5e9
#
_entry.id   4d4cc8f79e98d002a5b56832e6f5c5e9
#
_cell.length_a   1.000
_cell.length_b   1.000
_cell.length_c   1.000
_cell.angle_alpha   90.00
_cell.angle_beta   90.00
_cell.angle_gamma   90.00
#
_symmetry.space_group_name_H-M   'P 1'
#
loop_
_entity.id
_entity.type
_entity.pdbx_description
1 polymer ?
#
loop_
_entity_poly.entity_id
_entity_poly.type
_entity_poly.pdbx_seq_one_letter_code
_entity_poly.pdbx_strand_id
1 'polypeptide(L)'
;MIKALFFDIDGTLVSFKTHLIPTSTIEALEAAKAKGIQIFIATGRPRVIINNLAPLQDRKLIDGYITMNGAYCFVDDTVIYKSPIPTTEVDILTKFCHERNIPCILVGEHDICANQPGEIVTEIFNNQLKTDPIEPQPYTNNHSNKEFYQLTPFINAEEEQMIVPFLPNCEMGRWHPAFVDVTAKGNTKQHGIDEIIRHFGIRLE
;
A
#
# COMPACT_ATOMS: atom_id res chain seq x y z
N MET A 1 -13.47 -0.86 -27.11
CA MET A 1 -14.41 -1.33 -26.05
C MET A 1 -13.65 -1.46 -24.73
N ILE A 2 -14.14 -0.85 -23.64
CA ILE A 2 -13.50 -0.88 -22.31
C ILE A 2 -13.33 -2.35 -21.85
N LYS A 3 -12.10 -2.71 -21.45
CA LYS A 3 -11.72 -4.05 -21.00
C LYS A 3 -11.49 -4.14 -19.50
N ALA A 4 -10.97 -3.06 -18.90
CA ALA A 4 -10.63 -3.02 -17.50
C ALA A 4 -10.98 -1.68 -16.87
N LEU A 5 -11.28 -1.71 -15.57
CA LEU A 5 -11.49 -0.54 -14.72
C LEU A 5 -10.57 -0.67 -13.51
N PHE A 6 -9.91 0.42 -13.13
CA PHE A 6 -9.02 0.50 -11.97
C PHE A 6 -9.58 1.51 -10.98
N PHE A 7 -9.74 1.10 -9.74
CA PHE A 7 -10.33 1.93 -8.70
C PHE A 7 -9.38 2.09 -7.51
N ASP A 8 -9.28 3.30 -7.01
CA ASP A 8 -8.74 3.52 -5.67
C ASP A 8 -9.77 3.13 -4.61
N ILE A 9 -9.32 2.89 -3.39
CA ILE A 9 -10.18 2.53 -2.26
C ILE A 9 -10.73 3.80 -1.61
N ASP A 10 -9.84 4.57 -1.02
CA ASP A 10 -10.17 5.65 -0.09
C ASP A 10 -10.68 6.90 -0.81
N GLY A 11 -11.92 7.27 -0.52
CA GLY A 11 -12.59 8.37 -1.20
C GLY A 11 -13.09 8.05 -2.61
N THR A 12 -12.90 6.83 -3.12
CA THR A 12 -13.39 6.36 -4.42
C THR A 12 -14.44 5.26 -4.25
N LEU A 13 -14.03 4.06 -3.88
CA LEU A 13 -14.96 2.95 -3.59
C LEU A 13 -15.55 3.06 -2.19
N VAL A 14 -14.74 3.46 -1.22
CA VAL A 14 -15.11 3.60 0.18
C VAL A 14 -15.23 5.08 0.54
N SER A 15 -16.41 5.48 0.99
CA SER A 15 -16.67 6.87 1.38
C SER A 15 -15.92 7.23 2.67
N PHE A 16 -15.24 8.38 2.70
CA PHE A 16 -14.64 8.93 3.92
C PHE A 16 -15.66 9.25 5.02
N LYS A 17 -16.96 9.43 4.67
CA LYS A 17 -18.00 9.77 5.63
C LYS A 17 -18.62 8.55 6.30
N THR A 18 -18.89 7.50 5.52
CA THR A 18 -19.61 6.31 6.00
C THR A 18 -18.69 5.13 6.24
N HIS A 19 -17.47 5.16 5.71
CA HIS A 19 -16.51 4.05 5.67
C HIS A 19 -17.09 2.77 5.02
N LEU A 20 -18.10 2.93 4.17
CA LEU A 20 -18.78 1.84 3.48
C LEU A 20 -18.74 2.04 1.97
N ILE A 21 -18.88 0.93 1.23
CA ILE A 21 -19.11 0.93 -0.21
C ILE A 21 -20.61 1.08 -0.44
N PRO A 22 -21.06 2.09 -1.21
CA PRO A 22 -22.48 2.24 -1.54
C PRO A 22 -23.03 1.03 -2.32
N THR A 23 -24.26 0.64 -2.03
CA THR A 23 -24.94 -0.47 -2.75
C THR A 23 -24.97 -0.23 -4.26
N SER A 24 -25.21 1.02 -4.69
CA SER A 24 -25.20 1.39 -6.11
C SER A 24 -23.84 1.16 -6.79
N THR A 25 -22.74 1.32 -6.05
CA THR A 25 -21.40 1.01 -6.54
C THR A 25 -21.24 -0.50 -6.76
N ILE A 26 -21.69 -1.32 -5.81
CA ILE A 26 -21.64 -2.79 -5.94
C ILE A 26 -22.46 -3.24 -7.17
N GLU A 27 -23.69 -2.76 -7.32
CA GLU A 27 -24.55 -3.06 -8.46
C GLU A 27 -23.94 -2.65 -9.82
N ALA A 28 -23.30 -1.48 -9.86
CA ALA A 28 -22.61 -0.99 -11.06
C ALA A 28 -21.40 -1.89 -11.43
N LEU A 29 -20.65 -2.34 -10.43
CA LEU A 29 -19.52 -3.25 -10.64
C LEU A 29 -19.98 -4.65 -11.09
N GLU A 30 -21.07 -5.17 -10.51
CA GLU A 30 -21.71 -6.41 -10.97
C GLU A 30 -22.14 -6.32 -12.44
N ALA A 31 -22.78 -5.19 -12.82
CA ALA A 31 -23.18 -4.95 -14.21
C ALA A 31 -21.97 -4.81 -15.16
N ALA A 32 -20.86 -4.24 -14.71
CA ALA A 32 -19.61 -4.18 -15.48
C ALA A 32 -19.01 -5.58 -15.68
N LYS A 33 -18.95 -6.38 -14.60
CA LYS A 33 -18.48 -7.79 -14.68
C LYS A 33 -19.33 -8.62 -15.62
N ALA A 34 -20.66 -8.46 -15.60
CA ALA A 34 -21.57 -9.17 -16.50
C ALA A 34 -21.32 -8.85 -18.00
N LYS A 35 -20.69 -7.70 -18.29
CA LYS A 35 -20.23 -7.31 -19.64
C LYS A 35 -18.80 -7.76 -19.98
N GLY A 36 -18.18 -8.54 -19.10
CA GLY A 36 -16.80 -9.03 -19.29
C GLY A 36 -15.72 -7.97 -19.01
N ILE A 37 -16.05 -6.91 -18.29
CA ILE A 37 -15.09 -5.89 -17.88
C ILE A 37 -14.36 -6.37 -16.62
N GLN A 38 -13.05 -6.35 -16.64
CA GLN A 38 -12.21 -6.69 -15.48
C GLN A 38 -12.11 -5.50 -14.52
N ILE A 39 -12.06 -5.80 -13.22
CA ILE A 39 -12.05 -4.80 -12.15
C ILE A 39 -10.82 -4.99 -11.28
N PHE A 40 -10.02 -3.96 -11.14
CA PHE A 40 -8.80 -3.95 -10.37
C PHE A 40 -8.81 -2.87 -9.30
N ILE A 41 -8.14 -3.14 -8.19
CA ILE A 41 -7.89 -2.18 -7.12
C ILE A 41 -6.49 -1.59 -7.29
N ALA A 42 -6.36 -0.26 -7.20
CA ALA A 42 -5.08 0.45 -7.25
C ALA A 42 -4.97 1.41 -6.07
N THR A 43 -4.26 1.00 -5.02
CA THR A 43 -4.25 1.68 -3.71
C THR A 43 -2.83 1.89 -3.17
N GLY A 44 -2.69 2.89 -2.29
CA GLY A 44 -1.51 3.03 -1.43
C GLY A 44 -1.48 2.05 -0.27
N ARG A 45 -2.62 1.42 0.07
CA ARG A 45 -2.69 0.46 1.17
C ARG A 45 -1.88 -0.80 0.88
N PRO A 46 -1.17 -1.35 1.86
CA PRO A 46 -0.62 -2.70 1.77
C PRO A 46 -1.72 -3.77 1.84
N ARG A 47 -1.46 -4.94 1.25
CA ARG A 47 -2.40 -6.07 1.21
C ARG A 47 -3.01 -6.38 2.59
N VAL A 48 -2.19 -6.38 3.62
CA VAL A 48 -2.56 -6.77 4.99
C VAL A 48 -3.53 -5.82 5.70
N ILE A 49 -3.72 -4.60 5.17
CA ILE A 49 -4.70 -3.63 5.71
C ILE A 49 -5.85 -3.32 4.75
N ILE A 50 -6.05 -4.14 3.71
CA ILE A 50 -7.24 -4.07 2.87
C ILE A 50 -8.34 -4.89 3.54
N ASN A 51 -9.10 -4.26 4.42
CA ASN A 51 -10.10 -4.88 5.29
C ASN A 51 -11.54 -4.39 5.04
N ASN A 52 -11.71 -3.45 4.12
CA ASN A 52 -13.00 -2.78 3.88
C ASN A 52 -13.62 -3.07 2.50
N LEU A 53 -13.12 -4.08 1.80
CA LEU A 53 -13.60 -4.51 0.49
C LEU A 53 -14.40 -5.82 0.51
N ALA A 54 -14.72 -6.37 1.68
CA ALA A 54 -15.46 -7.63 1.82
C ALA A 54 -16.71 -7.72 0.92
N PRO A 55 -17.56 -6.67 0.78
CA PRO A 55 -18.72 -6.75 -0.11
C PRO A 55 -18.38 -7.01 -1.59
N LEU A 56 -17.19 -6.63 -2.05
CA LEU A 56 -16.71 -6.89 -3.42
C LEU A 56 -15.96 -8.23 -3.51
N GLN A 57 -15.20 -8.57 -2.48
CA GLN A 57 -14.41 -9.80 -2.40
C GLN A 57 -15.32 -11.04 -2.32
N ASP A 58 -16.33 -11.01 -1.45
CA ASP A 58 -17.30 -12.10 -1.29
C ASP A 58 -18.07 -12.40 -2.59
N ARG A 59 -18.28 -11.38 -3.43
CA ARG A 59 -18.91 -11.49 -4.74
C ARG A 59 -17.95 -11.80 -5.88
N LYS A 60 -16.63 -11.93 -5.58
CA LYS A 60 -15.57 -12.15 -6.57
C LYS A 60 -15.59 -11.11 -7.70
N LEU A 61 -15.81 -9.85 -7.36
CA LEU A 61 -15.87 -8.76 -8.33
C LEU A 61 -14.48 -8.24 -8.69
N ILE A 62 -13.47 -8.47 -7.86
CA ILE A 62 -12.10 -7.95 -8.03
C ILE A 62 -11.24 -9.00 -8.72
N ASP A 63 -10.60 -8.64 -9.83
CA ASP A 63 -9.74 -9.51 -10.63
C ASP A 63 -8.26 -9.40 -10.23
N GLY A 64 -7.85 -8.36 -9.51
CA GLY A 64 -6.49 -8.23 -9.03
C GLY A 64 -6.24 -6.92 -8.31
N TYR A 65 -5.05 -6.78 -7.75
CA TYR A 65 -4.68 -5.70 -6.85
C TYR A 65 -3.33 -5.11 -7.21
N ILE A 66 -3.26 -3.79 -7.12
CA ILE A 66 -2.06 -2.96 -7.16
C ILE A 66 -2.00 -2.28 -5.80
N THR A 67 -1.02 -2.63 -4.98
CA THR A 67 -0.89 -2.17 -3.59
C THR A 67 0.39 -1.40 -3.38
N MET A 68 0.49 -0.68 -2.25
CA MET A 68 1.67 0.11 -1.89
C MET A 68 2.14 1.01 -3.04
N ASN A 69 1.17 1.74 -3.65
CA ASN A 69 1.39 2.64 -4.79
C ASN A 69 2.10 1.99 -5.99
N GLY A 70 1.85 0.70 -6.25
CA GLY A 70 2.44 -0.04 -7.36
C GLY A 70 3.67 -0.87 -7.01
N ALA A 71 4.11 -0.86 -5.76
CA ALA A 71 5.25 -1.67 -5.34
C ALA A 71 4.97 -3.18 -5.32
N TYR A 72 3.69 -3.56 -5.24
CA TYR A 72 3.30 -4.97 -5.18
C TYR A 72 1.96 -5.19 -5.88
N CYS A 73 1.97 -6.00 -6.95
CA CYS A 73 0.79 -6.32 -7.76
C CYS A 73 0.53 -7.82 -7.77
N PHE A 74 -0.71 -8.24 -7.56
CA PHE A 74 -1.08 -9.65 -7.53
C PHE A 74 -2.50 -9.91 -8.07
N VAL A 75 -2.70 -11.14 -8.53
CA VAL A 75 -3.98 -11.70 -8.97
C VAL A 75 -4.17 -13.00 -8.23
N ASP A 76 -5.24 -13.13 -7.46
CA ASP A 76 -5.42 -14.21 -6.49
C ASP A 76 -4.17 -14.37 -5.59
N ASP A 77 -3.48 -15.51 -5.67
CA ASP A 77 -2.22 -15.76 -4.95
C ASP A 77 -0.98 -15.64 -5.84
N THR A 78 -1.14 -15.18 -7.08
CA THR A 78 -0.04 -15.04 -8.03
C THR A 78 0.50 -13.61 -8.00
N VAL A 79 1.78 -13.47 -7.66
CA VAL A 79 2.49 -12.19 -7.74
C VAL A 79 2.79 -11.87 -9.19
N ILE A 80 2.30 -10.74 -9.68
CA ILE A 80 2.52 -10.26 -11.06
C ILE A 80 3.75 -9.37 -11.13
N TYR A 81 3.92 -8.51 -10.12
CA TYR A 81 5.03 -7.59 -10.02
C TYR A 81 5.35 -7.30 -8.56
N LYS A 82 6.63 -7.18 -8.25
CA LYS A 82 7.12 -6.72 -6.95
C LYS A 82 8.40 -5.90 -7.10
N SER A 83 8.51 -4.85 -6.33
CA SER A 83 9.67 -3.95 -6.32
C SER A 83 9.97 -3.55 -4.88
N PRO A 84 10.78 -4.36 -4.17
CA PRO A 84 11.16 -4.09 -2.79
C PRO A 84 12.12 -2.91 -2.71
N ILE A 85 12.13 -2.26 -1.56
CA ILE A 85 13.14 -1.26 -1.19
C ILE A 85 14.49 -1.96 -1.06
N PRO A 86 15.60 -1.40 -1.58
CA PRO A 86 16.92 -1.97 -1.39
C PRO A 86 17.25 -2.16 0.10
N THR A 87 17.73 -3.34 0.47
CA THR A 87 18.00 -3.69 1.89
C THR A 87 18.92 -2.67 2.56
N THR A 88 19.92 -2.16 1.84
CA THR A 88 20.83 -1.12 2.35
C THR A 88 20.08 0.16 2.75
N GLU A 89 19.04 0.55 2.02
CA GLU A 89 18.25 1.73 2.33
C GLU A 89 17.22 1.47 3.45
N VAL A 90 16.72 0.24 3.55
CA VAL A 90 15.95 -0.21 4.72
C VAL A 90 16.79 -0.07 5.98
N ASP A 91 18.04 -0.56 5.96
CA ASP A 91 18.95 -0.50 7.11
C ASP A 91 19.31 0.96 7.48
N ILE A 92 19.57 1.82 6.50
CA ILE A 92 19.84 3.24 6.72
C ILE A 92 18.66 3.92 7.40
N LEU A 93 17.46 3.75 6.86
CA LEU A 93 16.27 4.40 7.40
C LEU A 93 15.87 3.87 8.78
N THR A 94 15.92 2.56 8.98
CA THR A 94 15.60 1.96 10.29
C THR A 94 16.62 2.37 11.36
N LYS A 95 17.91 2.46 11.03
CA LYS A 95 18.95 2.97 11.92
C LYS A 95 18.71 4.45 12.26
N PHE A 96 18.44 5.29 11.27
CA PHE A 96 18.11 6.70 11.46
C PHE A 96 16.94 6.88 12.44
N CYS A 97 15.87 6.10 12.25
CA CYS A 97 14.69 6.11 13.11
C CYS A 97 15.03 5.63 14.54
N HIS A 98 15.79 4.54 14.66
CA HIS A 98 16.17 3.99 15.96
C HIS A 98 17.01 4.97 16.79
N GLU A 99 18.02 5.58 16.19
CA GLU A 99 18.91 6.54 16.85
C GLU A 99 18.19 7.80 17.37
N ARG A 100 17.00 8.12 16.81
CA ARG A 100 16.19 9.29 17.16
C ARG A 100 14.91 8.94 17.91
N ASN A 101 14.72 7.68 18.28
CA ASN A 101 13.48 7.17 18.87
C ASN A 101 12.23 7.49 18.04
N ILE A 102 12.35 7.42 16.72
CA ILE A 102 11.26 7.64 15.77
C ILE A 102 10.62 6.30 15.46
N PRO A 103 9.29 6.14 15.62
CA PRO A 103 8.57 4.97 15.15
C PRO A 103 8.65 4.86 13.62
N CYS A 104 8.83 3.65 13.14
CA CYS A 104 8.79 3.32 11.72
C CYS A 104 8.09 1.98 11.52
N ILE A 105 7.08 1.99 10.66
CA ILE A 105 6.40 0.77 10.23
C ILE A 105 7.11 0.24 8.98
N LEU A 106 7.34 -1.05 8.92
CA LEU A 106 7.93 -1.75 7.79
C LEU A 106 6.91 -2.75 7.25
N VAL A 107 6.58 -2.64 5.99
CA VAL A 107 5.57 -3.47 5.33
C VAL A 107 6.24 -4.48 4.43
N GLY A 108 6.11 -5.75 4.81
CA GLY A 108 6.49 -6.91 4.00
C GLY A 108 5.35 -7.36 3.08
N GLU A 109 5.53 -8.52 2.48
CA GLU A 109 4.53 -9.12 1.58
C GLU A 109 3.23 -9.50 2.33
N HIS A 110 3.37 -10.11 3.49
CA HIS A 110 2.26 -10.68 4.25
C HIS A 110 2.16 -10.21 5.68
N ASP A 111 3.04 -9.30 6.09
CA ASP A 111 3.13 -8.86 7.48
C ASP A 111 3.59 -7.41 7.60
N ILE A 112 3.43 -6.90 8.80
CA ILE A 112 3.87 -5.57 9.18
C ILE A 112 4.75 -5.70 10.41
N CYS A 113 5.90 -5.03 10.38
CA CYS A 113 6.80 -4.91 11.52
C CYS A 113 6.90 -3.44 11.95
N ALA A 114 7.33 -3.21 13.18
CA ALA A 114 7.71 -1.88 13.65
C ALA A 114 9.07 -1.95 14.38
N ASN A 115 9.89 -0.92 14.17
CA ASN A 115 11.18 -0.81 14.85
C ASN A 115 11.01 -0.62 16.37
N GLN A 116 9.90 0.00 16.76
CA GLN A 116 9.48 0.20 18.15
C GLN A 116 7.98 0.46 18.22
N PRO A 117 7.30 0.07 19.31
CA PRO A 117 5.92 0.47 19.54
C PRO A 117 5.86 2.00 19.77
N GLY A 118 4.81 2.63 19.26
CA GLY A 118 4.61 4.07 19.43
C GLY A 118 3.14 4.40 19.63
N GLU A 119 2.82 5.20 20.65
CA GLU A 119 1.45 5.70 20.87
C GLU A 119 0.93 6.45 19.65
N ILE A 120 1.81 7.18 18.94
CA ILE A 120 1.46 7.93 17.73
C ILE A 120 1.02 7.00 16.59
N VAL A 121 1.58 5.78 16.49
CA VAL A 121 1.17 4.78 15.49
C VAL A 121 -0.27 4.34 15.79
N THR A 122 -0.55 3.98 17.04
CA THR A 122 -1.89 3.57 17.47
C THR A 122 -2.90 4.71 17.28
N GLU A 123 -2.56 5.93 17.69
CA GLU A 123 -3.44 7.09 17.56
C GLU A 123 -3.80 7.35 16.09
N ILE A 124 -2.83 7.36 15.18
CA ILE A 124 -3.09 7.69 13.79
C ILE A 124 -3.79 6.53 13.08
N PHE A 125 -3.25 5.31 13.15
CA PHE A 125 -3.81 4.20 12.37
C PHE A 125 -5.14 3.69 12.94
N ASN A 126 -5.26 3.51 14.25
CA ASN A 126 -6.46 2.94 14.84
C ASN A 126 -7.57 3.99 15.03
N ASN A 127 -7.22 5.19 15.53
CA ASN A 127 -8.21 6.18 15.92
C ASN A 127 -8.58 7.14 14.78
N GLN A 128 -7.58 7.65 14.03
CA GLN A 128 -7.83 8.63 12.96
C GLN A 128 -8.16 7.96 11.62
N LEU A 129 -7.36 6.99 11.18
CA LEU A 129 -7.54 6.30 9.91
C LEU A 129 -8.55 5.14 10.02
N LYS A 130 -8.92 4.75 11.25
CA LYS A 130 -9.87 3.65 11.52
C LYS A 130 -9.53 2.37 10.74
N THR A 131 -8.25 2.09 10.63
CA THR A 131 -7.81 0.78 10.18
C THR A 131 -8.11 -0.25 11.28
N ASP A 132 -8.29 -1.51 10.93
CA ASP A 132 -8.30 -2.55 11.96
C ASP A 132 -7.01 -2.47 12.77
N PRO A 133 -7.06 -2.77 14.08
CA PRO A 133 -5.89 -2.71 14.92
C PRO A 133 -4.75 -3.51 14.29
N ILE A 134 -3.70 -2.82 13.86
CA ILE A 134 -2.49 -3.46 13.39
C ILE A 134 -1.59 -3.61 14.61
N GLU A 135 -1.27 -4.84 14.97
CA GLU A 135 -0.22 -5.14 15.95
C GLU A 135 1.06 -5.50 15.19
N PRO A 136 1.91 -4.52 14.87
CA PRO A 136 3.14 -4.79 14.15
C PRO A 136 4.03 -5.72 14.97
N GLN A 137 4.59 -6.74 14.32
CA GLN A 137 5.60 -7.57 14.97
C GLN A 137 6.87 -6.72 15.20
N PRO A 138 7.61 -6.96 16.30
CA PRO A 138 8.87 -6.27 16.53
C PRO A 138 9.83 -6.52 15.36
N TYR A 139 10.40 -5.44 14.80
CA TYR A 139 11.49 -5.55 13.85
C TYR A 139 12.76 -5.94 14.58
N THR A 140 13.32 -7.09 14.22
CA THR A 140 14.55 -7.65 14.82
C THR A 140 15.56 -7.93 13.72
N ASN A 141 16.84 -8.12 14.09
CA ASN A 141 17.91 -8.45 13.15
C ASN A 141 17.71 -9.77 12.37
N ASN A 142 16.72 -10.59 12.76
CA ASN A 142 16.33 -11.78 12.01
C ASN A 142 15.58 -11.46 10.68
N HIS A 143 15.30 -10.20 10.40
CA HIS A 143 14.63 -9.76 9.18
C HIS A 143 15.61 -9.40 8.04
N SER A 144 16.91 -9.67 8.19
CA SER A 144 17.96 -9.32 7.21
C SER A 144 17.76 -9.90 5.80
N ASN A 145 16.93 -10.93 5.64
CA ASN A 145 16.58 -11.52 4.35
C ASN A 145 15.15 -11.22 3.89
N LYS A 146 14.44 -10.33 4.60
CA LYS A 146 13.06 -10.01 4.31
C LYS A 146 12.97 -8.83 3.35
N GLU A 147 12.13 -8.95 2.33
CA GLU A 147 11.81 -7.85 1.43
C GLU A 147 10.75 -6.94 2.07
N PHE A 148 11.01 -5.63 2.04
CA PHE A 148 10.05 -4.60 2.43
C PHE A 148 9.71 -3.74 1.23
N TYR A 149 8.43 -3.44 1.06
CA TYR A 149 7.89 -2.73 -0.09
C TYR A 149 7.49 -1.31 0.25
N GLN A 150 7.22 -1.04 1.52
CA GLN A 150 6.92 0.28 2.04
C GLN A 150 7.48 0.42 3.44
N LEU A 151 8.05 1.59 3.74
CA LEU A 151 8.42 2.01 5.08
C LEU A 151 7.63 3.27 5.41
N THR A 152 7.13 3.37 6.64
CA THR A 152 6.37 4.54 7.08
C THR A 152 7.00 5.10 8.36
N PRO A 153 8.09 5.89 8.23
CA PRO A 153 8.68 6.59 9.36
C PRO A 153 7.81 7.78 9.79
N PHE A 154 7.65 7.95 11.09
CA PHE A 154 6.90 9.07 11.69
C PHE A 154 7.82 10.29 11.85
N ILE A 155 8.20 10.88 10.75
CA ILE A 155 9.14 12.01 10.64
C ILE A 155 8.46 13.29 10.20
N ASN A 156 8.98 14.42 10.66
CA ASN A 156 8.60 15.74 10.19
C ASN A 156 9.35 16.12 8.89
N ALA A 157 9.08 17.32 8.35
CA ALA A 157 9.68 17.77 7.10
C ALA A 157 11.19 18.03 7.20
N GLU A 158 11.71 18.41 8.36
CA GLU A 158 13.15 18.63 8.56
C GLU A 158 13.90 17.28 8.58
N GLU A 159 13.36 16.32 9.32
CA GLU A 159 13.91 14.95 9.38
C GLU A 159 13.86 14.26 8.02
N GLU A 160 12.79 14.49 7.24
CA GLU A 160 12.69 14.02 5.86
C GLU A 160 13.82 14.57 4.99
N GLN A 161 14.09 15.88 5.05
CA GLN A 161 15.20 16.49 4.33
C GLN A 161 16.58 15.94 4.74
N MET A 162 16.73 15.55 6.00
CA MET A 162 17.97 14.96 6.50
C MET A 162 18.23 13.56 5.93
N ILE A 163 17.19 12.74 5.78
CA ILE A 163 17.35 11.33 5.38
C ILE A 163 17.30 11.11 3.86
N VAL A 164 16.55 11.93 3.11
CA VAL A 164 16.38 11.80 1.65
C VAL A 164 17.70 11.61 0.88
N PRO A 165 18.81 12.36 1.17
CA PRO A 165 20.06 12.19 0.44
C PRO A 165 20.72 10.80 0.57
N PHE A 166 20.34 10.04 1.59
CA PHE A 166 20.87 8.71 1.88
C PHE A 166 20.02 7.57 1.29
N LEU A 167 18.88 7.92 0.65
CA LEU A 167 17.92 6.98 0.07
C LEU A 167 17.73 7.23 -1.44
N PRO A 168 18.81 7.16 -2.26
CA PRO A 168 18.78 7.56 -3.68
C PRO A 168 17.86 6.68 -4.54
N ASN A 169 17.57 5.45 -4.11
CA ASN A 169 16.70 4.51 -4.81
C ASN A 169 15.29 4.45 -4.22
N CYS A 170 14.93 5.39 -3.34
CA CYS A 170 13.59 5.51 -2.78
C CYS A 170 12.90 6.81 -3.23
N GLU A 171 11.60 6.80 -3.15
CA GLU A 171 10.73 7.97 -3.25
C GLU A 171 9.89 8.09 -1.99
N MET A 172 9.63 9.34 -1.57
CA MET A 172 8.83 9.65 -0.38
C MET A 172 7.56 10.38 -0.77
N GLY A 173 6.44 9.92 -0.23
CA GLY A 173 5.13 10.53 -0.39
C GLY A 173 4.55 10.96 0.95
N ARG A 174 4.41 12.27 1.18
CA ARG A 174 3.77 12.81 2.39
C ARG A 174 2.31 13.14 2.10
N TRP A 175 1.41 12.37 2.66
CA TRP A 175 -0.03 12.63 2.62
C TRP A 175 -0.64 12.88 4.02
N HIS A 176 0.17 12.70 5.06
CA HIS A 176 -0.18 13.00 6.45
C HIS A 176 0.93 13.82 7.12
N PRO A 177 0.63 14.83 7.96
CA PRO A 177 1.67 15.66 8.57
C PRO A 177 2.64 14.89 9.47
N ALA A 178 2.22 13.79 10.07
CA ALA A 178 3.01 13.04 11.04
C ALA A 178 3.96 12.00 10.44
N PHE A 179 3.80 11.60 9.18
CA PHE A 179 4.61 10.55 8.56
C PHE A 179 4.75 10.71 7.04
N VAL A 180 5.65 9.94 6.47
CA VAL A 180 5.81 9.76 5.02
C VAL A 180 5.75 8.29 4.67
N ASP A 181 5.26 7.96 3.47
CA ASP A 181 5.44 6.65 2.89
C ASP A 181 6.70 6.66 2.01
N VAL A 182 7.57 5.69 2.26
CA VAL A 182 8.81 5.48 1.50
C VAL A 182 8.66 4.18 0.72
N THR A 183 8.82 4.26 -0.60
CA THR A 183 8.79 3.09 -1.51
C THR A 183 10.03 3.11 -2.40
N ALA A 184 10.32 2.00 -3.04
CA ALA A 184 11.38 1.99 -4.06
C ALA A 184 11.02 2.92 -5.22
N LYS A 185 12.03 3.58 -5.77
CA LYS A 185 11.89 4.57 -6.84
C LYS A 185 11.24 3.98 -8.09
N GLY A 186 10.33 4.75 -8.69
CA GLY A 186 9.58 4.36 -9.87
C GLY A 186 8.31 3.56 -9.58
N ASN A 187 8.01 3.26 -8.32
CA ASN A 187 6.74 2.63 -7.93
C ASN A 187 5.64 3.69 -7.94
N THR A 188 4.73 3.56 -8.89
CA THR A 188 3.53 4.39 -9.00
C THR A 188 2.32 3.52 -9.32
N LYS A 189 1.12 3.99 -8.96
CA LYS A 189 -0.12 3.30 -9.38
C LYS A 189 -0.15 3.08 -10.90
N GLN A 190 0.36 4.04 -11.68
CA GLN A 190 0.47 3.93 -13.14
C GLN A 190 1.35 2.74 -13.53
N HIS A 191 2.53 2.62 -12.94
CA HIS A 191 3.43 1.49 -13.22
C HIS A 191 2.76 0.14 -12.89
N GLY A 192 2.09 0.06 -11.73
CA GLY A 192 1.32 -1.15 -11.37
C GLY A 192 0.18 -1.46 -12.34
N ILE A 193 -0.52 -0.44 -12.86
CA ILE A 193 -1.53 -0.60 -13.91
C ILE A 193 -0.88 -1.17 -15.17
N ASP A 194 0.27 -0.64 -15.59
CA ASP A 194 0.98 -1.10 -16.79
C ASP A 194 1.40 -2.58 -16.66
N GLU A 195 1.82 -3.02 -15.48
CA GLU A 195 2.15 -4.43 -15.22
C GLU A 195 0.89 -5.33 -15.29
N ILE A 196 -0.21 -4.92 -14.69
CA ILE A 196 -1.48 -5.67 -14.74
C ILE A 196 -2.02 -5.75 -16.16
N ILE A 197 -2.11 -4.66 -16.90
CA ILE A 197 -2.62 -4.69 -18.28
C ILE A 197 -1.73 -5.52 -19.21
N ARG A 198 -0.40 -5.51 -18.99
CA ARG A 198 0.54 -6.38 -19.72
C ARG A 198 0.26 -7.86 -19.44
N HIS A 199 0.06 -8.21 -18.16
CA HIS A 199 -0.25 -9.58 -17.75
C HIS A 199 -1.53 -10.10 -18.42
N PHE A 200 -2.58 -9.28 -18.49
CA PHE A 200 -3.85 -9.64 -19.09
C PHE A 200 -3.93 -9.42 -20.61
N GLY A 201 -2.87 -8.92 -21.25
CA GLY A 201 -2.85 -8.63 -22.68
C GLY A 201 -3.86 -7.54 -23.11
N ILE A 202 -4.17 -6.61 -22.18
CA ILE A 202 -5.09 -5.49 -22.44
C ILE A 202 -4.30 -4.37 -23.14
N ARG A 203 -4.87 -3.80 -24.21
CA ARG A 203 -4.30 -2.66 -24.92
C ARG A 203 -4.91 -1.36 -24.39
N LEU A 204 -4.07 -0.36 -24.19
CA LEU A 204 -4.51 1.03 -24.01
C LEU A 204 -4.95 1.54 -25.39
N GLU A 205 -6.22 1.94 -25.51
CA GLU A 205 -6.81 2.56 -26.71
C GLU A 205 -7.03 4.04 -26.47
#